data_064ed2a064a079d9e83025156585c935
#
_entry.id   064ed2a064a079d9e83025156585c935
#
_cell.length_a   1.000
_cell.length_b   1.000
_cell.length_c   1.000
_cell.angle_alpha   90.00
_cell.angle_beta   90.00
_cell.angle_gamma   90.00
#
_symmetry.space_group_name_H-M   'P 1'
#
loop_
_entity.id
_entity.type
_entity.pdbx_description
1 polymer ?
#
loop_
_entity_poly.entity_id
_entity_poly.type
_entity_poly.pdbx_seq_one_letter_code
_entity_poly.pdbx_strand_id
1 'polypeptide(L)'
;LPHDILISGKTDPTDINDRFPSNWEMSIGRASAIATYLESKGIPTKRIQVAGFGDSRPRFFGDTAYKRSLNRRVEILLMPEDMQR
;
A
#
# COMPACT_ATOMS: atom_id res chain seq x y z
N LEU A 1 8.79 -18.23 -1.88
CA LEU A 1 7.40 -18.41 -2.27
C LEU A 1 7.23 -18.17 -3.76
N PRO A 2 6.48 -19.02 -4.46
CA PRO A 2 6.24 -18.84 -5.89
C PRO A 2 5.16 -17.80 -6.20
N HIS A 3 4.42 -17.33 -5.20
CA HIS A 3 3.31 -16.40 -5.40
C HIS A 3 3.79 -14.98 -5.64
N ASP A 4 3.05 -14.25 -6.44
CA ASP A 4 3.23 -12.81 -6.58
C ASP A 4 2.74 -12.11 -5.32
N ILE A 5 3.30 -10.93 -5.09
CA ILE A 5 3.01 -10.13 -3.90
C ILE A 5 2.42 -8.81 -4.35
N LEU A 6 1.27 -8.46 -3.80
CA LEU A 6 0.66 -7.15 -4.01
C LEU A 6 0.88 -6.31 -2.74
N ILE A 7 1.50 -5.15 -2.92
CA ILE A 7 1.68 -4.17 -1.85
C ILE A 7 0.68 -3.05 -2.08
N SER A 8 -0.24 -2.88 -1.15
CA SER A 8 -1.38 -1.98 -1.28
C SER A 8 -1.29 -0.88 -0.24
N GLY A 9 -1.04 0.35 -0.69
CA GLY A 9 -0.94 1.51 0.19
C GLY A 9 -2.27 2.22 0.35
N LYS A 10 -2.57 2.65 1.56
CA LYS A 10 -3.82 3.33 1.89
C LYS A 10 -3.55 4.49 2.84
N THR A 11 -4.36 5.53 2.70
CA THR A 11 -4.26 6.73 3.55
C THR A 11 -5.62 7.05 4.13
N ASP A 12 -5.69 8.02 5.03
CA ASP A 12 -6.95 8.63 5.45
C ASP A 12 -7.06 10.03 4.85
N PRO A 13 -8.27 10.64 4.84
CA PRO A 13 -8.46 11.95 4.20
C PRO A 13 -7.63 13.08 4.80
N THR A 14 -7.18 12.93 6.06
CA THR A 14 -6.41 13.96 6.75
C THR A 14 -4.91 13.69 6.74
N ASP A 15 -4.47 12.66 6.02
CA ASP A 15 -3.07 12.22 5.96
C ASP A 15 -2.29 13.15 5.03
N ILE A 16 -1.88 14.31 5.56
CA ILE A 16 -1.25 15.37 4.80
C ILE A 16 0.27 15.23 4.90
N ASN A 17 0.94 15.35 3.76
CA ASN A 17 2.40 15.31 3.70
C ASN A 17 2.87 16.21 2.57
N ASP A 18 3.73 17.17 2.87
CA ASP A 18 4.24 18.12 1.88
C ASP A 18 5.07 17.48 0.78
N ARG A 19 5.52 16.24 0.98
CA ARG A 19 6.32 15.51 0.00
C ARG A 19 5.49 14.96 -1.16
N PHE A 20 4.18 14.87 -1.00
CA PHE A 20 3.31 14.26 -1.98
C PHE A 20 2.14 15.17 -2.31
N PRO A 21 1.83 15.38 -3.59
CA PRO A 21 0.75 16.29 -3.97
C PRO A 21 -0.66 15.79 -3.65
N SER A 22 -0.84 14.50 -3.40
CA SER A 22 -2.17 13.96 -3.07
C SER A 22 -2.04 12.67 -2.28
N ASN A 23 -3.18 12.20 -1.75
CA ASN A 23 -3.23 10.91 -1.06
C ASN A 23 -2.95 9.74 -2.02
N TRP A 24 -3.23 9.91 -3.30
CA TRP A 24 -2.87 8.90 -4.30
C TRP A 24 -1.36 8.70 -4.34
N GLU A 25 -0.60 9.76 -4.56
CA GLU A 25 0.86 9.65 -4.63
C GLU A 25 1.46 9.22 -3.29
N MET A 26 0.87 9.67 -2.18
CA MET A 26 1.33 9.27 -0.87
C MET A 26 1.19 7.76 -0.65
N SER A 27 0.02 7.20 -1.00
CA SER A 27 -0.21 5.77 -0.83
C SER A 27 0.69 4.94 -1.75
N ILE A 28 0.88 5.38 -2.98
CA ILE A 28 1.80 4.73 -3.91
C ILE A 28 3.23 4.83 -3.40
N GLY A 29 3.64 5.98 -2.90
CA GLY A 29 4.99 6.18 -2.38
C GLY A 29 5.31 5.28 -1.20
N ARG A 30 4.37 5.12 -0.27
CA ARG A 30 4.54 4.23 0.87
C ARG A 30 4.65 2.78 0.44
N ALA A 31 3.78 2.35 -0.48
CA ALA A 31 3.83 0.99 -1.00
C ALA A 31 5.12 0.73 -1.78
N SER A 32 5.57 1.72 -2.55
CA SER A 32 6.81 1.60 -3.31
C SER A 32 8.04 1.48 -2.41
N ALA A 33 8.05 2.16 -1.28
CA ALA A 33 9.15 2.04 -0.32
C ALA A 33 9.25 0.61 0.21
N ILE A 34 8.11 -0.03 0.50
CA ILE A 34 8.09 -1.42 0.93
C ILE A 34 8.59 -2.34 -0.20
N ALA A 35 8.16 -2.09 -1.44
CA ALA A 35 8.61 -2.87 -2.60
C ALA A 35 10.13 -2.81 -2.73
N THR A 36 10.71 -1.63 -2.64
CA THR A 36 12.16 -1.45 -2.71
C THR A 36 12.86 -2.22 -1.58
N TYR A 37 12.31 -2.18 -0.38
CA TYR A 37 12.86 -2.93 0.74
C TYR A 37 12.85 -4.44 0.45
N LEU A 38 11.73 -4.97 -0.06
CA LEU A 38 11.63 -6.40 -0.35
C LEU A 38 12.60 -6.81 -1.45
N GLU A 39 12.78 -5.97 -2.47
CA GLU A 39 13.77 -6.24 -3.51
C GLU A 39 15.18 -6.31 -2.93
N SER A 40 15.49 -5.44 -1.97
CA SER A 40 16.80 -5.44 -1.31
C SER A 40 17.03 -6.73 -0.49
N LYS A 41 15.95 -7.43 -0.14
CA LYS A 41 16.03 -8.71 0.58
C LYS A 41 15.95 -9.92 -0.35
N GLY A 42 16.01 -9.72 -1.65
CA GLY A 42 16.15 -10.78 -2.62
C GLY A 42 14.87 -11.23 -3.30
N ILE A 43 13.74 -10.53 -3.09
CA ILE A 43 12.51 -10.87 -3.80
C ILE A 43 12.59 -10.33 -5.22
N PRO A 44 12.40 -11.18 -6.25
CA PRO A 44 12.50 -10.72 -7.64
C PRO A 44 11.47 -9.64 -7.98
N THR A 45 11.92 -8.61 -8.69
CA THR A 45 11.07 -7.49 -9.09
C THR A 45 9.79 -7.94 -9.78
N LYS A 46 9.89 -8.93 -10.65
CA LYS A 46 8.73 -9.41 -11.45
C LYS A 46 7.61 -10.01 -10.60
N ARG A 47 7.88 -10.32 -9.32
CA ARG A 47 6.88 -10.88 -8.42
C ARG A 47 6.18 -9.82 -7.59
N ILE A 48 6.59 -8.57 -7.69
CA ILE A 48 6.08 -7.50 -6.84
C ILE A 48 5.17 -6.58 -7.65
N GLN A 49 3.98 -6.35 -7.13
CA GLN A 49 3.03 -5.39 -7.68
C GLN A 49 2.75 -4.33 -6.62
N VAL A 50 2.59 -3.09 -7.04
CA VAL A 50 2.33 -1.97 -6.15
C VAL A 50 1.03 -1.31 -6.56
N ALA A 51 0.17 -1.02 -5.58
CA ALA A 51 -1.06 -0.29 -5.82
C ALA A 51 -1.26 0.76 -4.73
N GLY A 52 -1.74 1.93 -5.11
CA GLY A 52 -2.09 2.98 -4.18
C GLY A 52 -3.56 3.30 -4.29
N PHE A 53 -4.26 3.29 -3.17
CA PHE A 53 -5.71 3.54 -3.13
C PHE A 53 -6.06 4.91 -2.55
N GLY A 54 -5.07 5.68 -2.08
CA GLY A 54 -5.36 6.93 -1.41
C GLY A 54 -6.26 6.68 -0.22
N ASP A 55 -7.28 7.50 -0.05
CA ASP A 55 -8.28 7.32 1.02
C ASP A 55 -9.57 6.65 0.53
N SER A 56 -9.56 6.08 -0.69
CA SER A 56 -10.76 5.54 -1.32
C SER A 56 -11.22 4.19 -0.76
N ARG A 57 -10.40 3.52 0.02
CA ARG A 57 -10.68 2.17 0.54
C ARG A 57 -10.51 2.09 2.06
N PRO A 58 -11.29 2.85 2.83
CA PRO A 58 -11.19 2.79 4.28
C PRO A 58 -11.69 1.44 4.78
N ARG A 59 -10.97 0.88 5.73
CA ARG A 59 -11.37 -0.35 6.42
C ARG A 59 -12.13 -0.03 7.71
N PHE A 60 -11.79 1.11 8.31
CA PHE A 60 -12.37 1.56 9.56
C PHE A 60 -13.13 2.85 9.30
N PHE A 61 -14.44 2.86 9.60
CA PHE A 61 -15.29 4.01 9.34
C PHE A 61 -15.46 4.83 10.61
N GLY A 62 -15.46 6.14 10.46
CA GLY A 62 -15.60 7.09 11.55
C GLY A 62 -14.51 8.13 11.52
N ASP A 63 -14.69 9.20 12.28
CA ASP A 63 -13.82 10.38 12.22
C ASP A 63 -13.00 10.60 13.49
N THR A 64 -12.70 9.54 14.22
CA THR A 64 -11.79 9.65 15.36
C THR A 64 -10.34 9.57 14.86
N ALA A 65 -9.44 10.22 15.59
CA ALA A 65 -8.02 10.16 15.26
C ALA A 65 -7.51 8.72 15.26
N TYR A 66 -8.02 7.88 16.15
CA TYR A 66 -7.65 6.48 16.21
C TYR A 66 -8.04 5.73 14.93
N LYS A 67 -9.28 5.89 14.46
CA LYS A 67 -9.74 5.22 13.25
C LYS A 67 -9.02 5.72 12.01
N ARG A 68 -8.72 7.03 11.94
CA ARG A 68 -7.91 7.57 10.84
C ARG A 68 -6.52 6.95 10.82
N SER A 69 -5.89 6.79 11.98
CA SER A 69 -4.57 6.18 12.05
C SER A 69 -4.57 4.72 11.59
N LEU A 70 -5.65 3.98 11.86
CA LEU A 70 -5.79 2.59 11.41
C LEU A 70 -5.93 2.51 9.89
N ASN A 71 -6.45 3.54 9.25
CA ASN A 71 -6.58 3.58 7.78
C ASN A 71 -5.28 3.96 7.09
N ARG A 72 -4.34 4.59 7.77
CA ARG A 72 -3.01 4.90 7.23
C ARG A 72 -2.14 3.66 7.31
N ARG A 73 -2.21 2.81 6.28
CA ARG A 73 -1.55 1.51 6.34
C ARG A 73 -1.07 1.04 4.98
N VAL A 74 -0.16 0.08 5.01
CA VAL A 74 0.23 -0.70 3.83
C VAL A 74 -0.13 -2.15 4.11
N GLU A 75 -0.81 -2.78 3.16
CA GLU A 75 -1.16 -4.20 3.23
C GLU A 75 -0.30 -4.99 2.26
N ILE A 76 0.20 -6.13 2.70
CA ILE A 76 1.01 -7.02 1.88
C ILE A 76 0.21 -8.31 1.69
N LEU A 77 -0.12 -8.60 0.42
CA LEU A 77 -1.01 -9.71 0.08
C LEU A 77 -0.29 -10.68 -0.84
N LEU A 78 -0.43 -11.97 -0.56
CA LEU A 78 0.01 -12.99 -1.50
C LEU A 78 -1.12 -13.22 -2.51
N MET A 79 -0.79 -13.11 -3.80
CA MET A 79 -1.79 -13.28 -4.85
C MET A 79 -2.05 -14.76 -5.08
N PRO A 80 -3.32 -15.16 -5.21
CA PRO A 80 -3.63 -16.54 -5.64
C PRO A 80 -3.03 -16.83 -7.01
N GLU A 81 -2.68 -18.09 -7.26
CA GLU A 81 -2.05 -18.49 -8.52
C GLU A 81 -2.89 -18.15 -9.76
N ASP A 82 -4.20 -18.28 -9.66
CA ASP A 82 -5.10 -17.98 -10.78
C ASP A 82 -5.17 -16.50 -11.12
N MET A 83 -4.61 -15.61 -10.28
CA MET A 83 -4.55 -14.18 -10.52
C MET A 83 -3.17 -13.67 -10.92
N GLN A 84 -2.20 -14.57 -11.10
CA GLN A 84 -0.81 -14.23 -11.42
C GLN A 84 -0.57 -14.26 -12.92
N ARG A 85 -1.19 -13.34 -13.64
CA ARG A 85 -1.04 -13.30 -15.08
C ARG A 85 -0.76 -11.94 -15.63
#